data_d27363a873c6732b0271bf795b414f90
#
_entry.id   d27363a873c6732b0271bf795b414f90
#
_cell.length_a   1.000
_cell.length_b   1.000
_cell.length_c   1.000
_cell.angle_alpha   90.00
_cell.angle_beta   90.00
_cell.angle_gamma   90.00
#
_symmetry.space_group_name_H-M   'P 1'
#
loop_
_entity.id
_entity.type
_entity.pdbx_description
1 polymer ?
#
loop_
_entity_poly.entity_id
_entity_poly.type
_entity_poly.pdbx_seq_one_letter_code
_entity_poly.pdbx_strand_id
1 'polypeptide(L)'
;PNDPIEVSYEKPFPGEPLGKDHPELLTKLKPSPNHGHNQAIVNGISRIGYMKGGKQALWEDENIADSITVKAVRFIEKNKETPFFLYVGTNDAHVPRWPHPRFVGKSGMGPRGDALLQFDWTVGEIMAALEKAGIAENTLIVLSSDNGPVVDDGYADQAVELLGDHKPWGAFRGGKYSSFEAGTRVPFIVSWPAEVKPGVSDALVSQVDLYASMAGLMGKTLENGAGPDSRNQLDAFLGKDNKGRDYIIEQAGSLSVSDGEWKYIAPSKGAAYNKLTNTELGNNKEAQLYNLKQDIGEKKNLAAEHPEIVAKLKAILEKEKAK
;
A
#
# COMPACT_ATOMS: atom_id res chain seq x y z
N PRO A 1 3.59 -32.53 3.63
CA PRO A 1 4.85 -31.99 4.13
C PRO A 1 6.03 -32.23 3.18
N ASN A 2 5.87 -33.02 2.09
CA ASN A 2 6.95 -33.39 1.20
C ASN A 2 6.92 -32.67 -0.16
N ASP A 3 6.17 -31.60 -0.31
CA ASP A 3 6.04 -30.80 -1.51
C ASP A 3 6.14 -29.30 -1.16
N PRO A 4 7.33 -28.82 -0.73
CA PRO A 4 7.52 -27.42 -0.38
C PRO A 4 7.37 -26.53 -1.62
N ILE A 5 6.83 -25.34 -1.43
CA ILE A 5 6.79 -24.33 -2.49
C ILE A 5 8.18 -23.75 -2.71
N GLU A 6 8.60 -23.69 -3.96
CA GLU A 6 9.82 -23.01 -4.39
C GLU A 6 9.43 -21.86 -5.33
N VAL A 7 10.07 -20.70 -5.16
CA VAL A 7 9.85 -19.51 -6.00
C VAL A 7 11.18 -19.00 -6.55
N SER A 8 11.18 -18.62 -7.83
CA SER A 8 12.32 -17.99 -8.50
C SER A 8 11.81 -16.82 -9.36
N TYR A 9 12.58 -15.74 -9.40
CA TYR A 9 12.32 -14.60 -10.30
C TYR A 9 13.29 -14.58 -11.50
N GLU A 10 14.30 -15.46 -11.50
CA GLU A 10 15.35 -15.46 -12.50
C GLU A 10 15.09 -16.47 -13.63
N LYS A 11 14.70 -17.70 -13.27
CA LYS A 11 14.57 -18.80 -14.24
C LYS A 11 13.39 -19.72 -13.90
N PRO A 12 12.77 -20.31 -14.95
CA PRO A 12 11.69 -21.28 -14.78
C PRO A 12 12.18 -22.58 -14.15
N PHE A 13 11.26 -23.29 -13.50
CA PHE A 13 11.46 -24.65 -13.07
C PHE A 13 11.13 -25.61 -14.22
N PRO A 14 11.97 -26.64 -14.48
CA PRO A 14 11.71 -27.64 -15.54
C PRO A 14 10.38 -28.36 -15.31
N GLY A 15 9.58 -28.44 -16.38
CA GLY A 15 8.30 -29.16 -16.39
C GLY A 15 7.10 -28.37 -15.81
N GLU A 16 7.30 -27.18 -15.25
CA GLU A 16 6.19 -26.33 -14.80
C GLU A 16 5.68 -25.47 -15.97
N PRO A 17 4.35 -25.43 -16.23
CA PRO A 17 3.79 -24.65 -17.34
C PRO A 17 3.87 -23.16 -17.07
N LEU A 18 4.14 -22.39 -18.11
CA LEU A 18 4.20 -20.93 -18.04
C LEU A 18 3.05 -20.29 -18.79
N GLY A 19 2.50 -19.20 -18.28
CA GLY A 19 1.39 -18.48 -18.90
C GLY A 19 1.68 -17.97 -20.32
N LYS A 20 2.96 -17.65 -20.60
CA LYS A 20 3.40 -17.23 -21.96
C LYS A 20 3.37 -18.36 -22.98
N ASP A 21 3.62 -19.60 -22.54
CA ASP A 21 3.76 -20.78 -23.40
C ASP A 21 2.44 -21.59 -23.45
N HIS A 22 1.57 -21.45 -22.44
CA HIS A 22 0.33 -22.19 -22.23
C HIS A 22 -0.87 -21.26 -22.00
N PRO A 23 -1.22 -20.38 -22.96
CA PRO A 23 -2.35 -19.46 -22.81
C PRO A 23 -3.72 -20.15 -22.67
N GLU A 24 -3.83 -21.41 -23.10
CA GLU A 24 -5.01 -22.25 -22.92
C GLU A 24 -5.29 -22.63 -21.46
N LEU A 25 -4.28 -22.58 -20.60
CA LEU A 25 -4.41 -22.80 -19.15
C LEU A 25 -4.86 -21.56 -18.38
N LEU A 26 -4.86 -20.39 -19.02
CA LEU A 26 -5.32 -19.13 -18.42
C LEU A 26 -6.85 -19.02 -18.57
N THR A 27 -7.56 -19.79 -17.74
CA THR A 27 -9.02 -19.93 -17.82
C THR A 27 -9.79 -18.83 -17.11
N LYS A 28 -9.15 -18.03 -16.26
CA LYS A 28 -9.79 -16.96 -15.46
C LYS A 28 -9.35 -15.56 -15.91
N LEU A 29 -8.08 -15.22 -15.73
CA LEU A 29 -7.57 -13.89 -16.03
C LEU A 29 -6.28 -13.98 -16.85
N LYS A 30 -6.21 -13.20 -17.92
CA LYS A 30 -5.04 -13.10 -18.78
C LYS A 30 -4.17 -11.91 -18.36
N PRO A 31 -2.83 -12.02 -18.52
CA PRO A 31 -1.96 -10.87 -18.33
C PRO A 31 -2.16 -9.85 -19.45
N SER A 32 -1.91 -8.58 -19.15
CA SER A 32 -1.78 -7.55 -20.17
C SER A 32 -0.50 -7.78 -20.98
N PRO A 33 -0.50 -7.46 -22.28
CA PRO A 33 0.71 -7.59 -23.10
C PRO A 33 1.88 -6.80 -22.53
N ASN A 34 3.08 -7.41 -22.55
CA ASN A 34 4.35 -6.78 -22.18
C ASN A 34 4.57 -6.45 -20.69
N HIS A 35 3.65 -6.78 -19.78
CA HIS A 35 3.80 -6.53 -18.35
C HIS A 35 4.63 -7.59 -17.60
N GLY A 36 4.98 -8.70 -18.23
CA GLY A 36 5.78 -9.75 -17.59
C GLY A 36 5.03 -10.64 -16.59
N HIS A 37 3.72 -10.48 -16.44
CA HIS A 37 2.85 -11.30 -15.56
C HIS A 37 2.42 -12.60 -16.25
N ASN A 38 3.34 -13.28 -16.93
CA ASN A 38 3.05 -14.41 -17.80
C ASN A 38 3.88 -15.66 -17.45
N GLN A 39 4.30 -15.77 -16.17
CA GLN A 39 5.18 -16.86 -15.70
C GLN A 39 4.36 -18.00 -15.10
N ALA A 40 4.53 -18.36 -13.83
CA ALA A 40 3.79 -19.49 -13.24
C ALA A 40 2.27 -19.34 -13.35
N ILE A 41 1.55 -20.45 -13.41
CA ILE A 41 0.09 -20.48 -13.47
C ILE A 41 -0.46 -21.04 -12.16
N VAL A 42 -1.32 -20.27 -11.49
CA VAL A 42 -2.06 -20.71 -10.31
C VAL A 42 -3.53 -20.37 -10.49
N ASN A 43 -4.42 -21.31 -10.28
CA ASN A 43 -5.87 -21.12 -10.36
C ASN A 43 -6.35 -20.51 -11.70
N GLY A 44 -5.71 -20.89 -12.82
CA GLY A 44 -6.05 -20.36 -14.15
C GLY A 44 -5.63 -18.90 -14.39
N ILE A 45 -4.73 -18.38 -13.58
CA ILE A 45 -4.18 -17.01 -13.66
C ILE A 45 -2.67 -17.10 -13.69
N SER A 46 -2.01 -16.40 -14.61
CA SER A 46 -0.55 -16.30 -14.62
C SER A 46 -0.04 -15.34 -13.54
N ARG A 47 1.17 -15.55 -13.10
CA ARG A 47 1.79 -14.82 -11.97
C ARG A 47 3.10 -14.16 -12.37
N ILE A 48 3.59 -13.27 -11.51
CA ILE A 48 4.98 -12.82 -11.51
C ILE A 48 5.81 -13.88 -10.80
N GLY A 49 6.94 -14.27 -11.41
CA GLY A 49 7.82 -15.28 -10.88
C GLY A 49 7.42 -16.70 -11.29
N TYR A 50 8.39 -17.60 -11.14
CA TYR A 50 8.27 -19.03 -11.42
C TYR A 50 8.02 -19.76 -10.11
N MET A 51 7.15 -20.75 -10.13
CA MET A 51 6.74 -21.50 -8.94
C MET A 51 6.79 -22.99 -9.23
N LYS A 52 7.16 -23.78 -8.21
CA LYS A 52 7.13 -25.24 -8.24
C LYS A 52 6.71 -25.76 -6.88
N GLY A 53 6.04 -26.90 -6.85
CA GLY A 53 5.59 -27.53 -5.61
C GLY A 53 4.42 -26.81 -4.94
N GLY A 54 4.18 -27.12 -3.69
CA GLY A 54 3.14 -26.51 -2.87
C GLY A 54 1.71 -26.81 -3.33
N LYS A 55 1.48 -27.89 -4.08
CA LYS A 55 0.17 -28.19 -4.70
C LYS A 55 -0.99 -28.28 -3.71
N GLN A 56 -0.72 -28.65 -2.47
CA GLN A 56 -1.73 -28.69 -1.39
C GLN A 56 -1.98 -27.32 -0.74
N ALA A 57 -1.13 -26.34 -1.03
CA ALA A 57 -1.21 -24.97 -0.49
C ALA A 57 -1.61 -23.95 -1.57
N LEU A 58 -1.91 -24.39 -2.78
CA LEU A 58 -2.42 -23.53 -3.84
C LEU A 58 -3.78 -22.95 -3.41
N TRP A 59 -3.91 -21.64 -3.60
CA TRP A 59 -5.15 -20.92 -3.28
C TRP A 59 -6.06 -20.79 -4.50
N GLU A 60 -7.32 -20.55 -4.22
CA GLU A 60 -8.29 -20.05 -5.17
C GLU A 60 -8.46 -18.57 -4.93
N ASP A 61 -8.21 -17.73 -5.92
CA ASP A 61 -8.16 -16.26 -5.77
C ASP A 61 -9.45 -15.70 -5.22
N GLU A 62 -10.59 -16.19 -5.68
CA GLU A 62 -11.92 -15.80 -5.20
C GLU A 62 -12.15 -16.05 -3.70
N ASN A 63 -11.36 -16.93 -3.07
CA ASN A 63 -11.51 -17.33 -1.67
C ASN A 63 -10.43 -16.72 -0.74
N ILE A 64 -9.48 -15.94 -1.27
CA ILE A 64 -8.36 -15.40 -0.47
C ILE A 64 -8.90 -14.46 0.62
N ALA A 65 -9.74 -13.48 0.25
CA ALA A 65 -10.29 -12.52 1.21
C ALA A 65 -11.13 -13.19 2.30
N ASP A 66 -11.95 -14.17 1.93
CA ASP A 66 -12.73 -14.97 2.90
C ASP A 66 -11.82 -15.73 3.87
N SER A 67 -10.75 -16.32 3.34
CA SER A 67 -9.77 -17.07 4.14
C SER A 67 -9.05 -16.16 5.16
N ILE A 68 -8.65 -14.96 4.73
CA ILE A 68 -8.02 -13.96 5.60
C ILE A 68 -9.01 -13.51 6.66
N THR A 69 -10.22 -13.13 6.26
CA THR A 69 -11.29 -12.65 7.15
C THR A 69 -11.64 -13.69 8.22
N VAL A 70 -11.89 -14.94 7.82
CA VAL A 70 -12.20 -16.02 8.77
C VAL A 70 -11.07 -16.24 9.78
N LYS A 71 -9.82 -16.17 9.34
CA LYS A 71 -8.65 -16.30 10.25
C LYS A 71 -8.56 -15.12 11.21
N ALA A 72 -8.78 -13.89 10.75
CA ALA A 72 -8.78 -12.70 11.59
C ALA A 72 -9.90 -12.76 12.63
N VAL A 73 -11.13 -13.06 12.22
CA VAL A 73 -12.30 -13.20 13.13
C VAL A 73 -12.05 -14.27 14.19
N ARG A 74 -11.59 -15.46 13.78
CA ARG A 74 -11.27 -16.54 14.73
C ARG A 74 -10.16 -16.15 15.72
N PHE A 75 -9.16 -15.39 15.27
CA PHE A 75 -8.11 -14.89 16.14
C PHE A 75 -8.69 -13.94 17.19
N ILE A 76 -9.54 -13.00 16.80
CA ILE A 76 -10.24 -12.06 17.70
C ILE A 76 -11.06 -12.82 18.72
N GLU A 77 -11.94 -13.74 18.29
CA GLU A 77 -12.78 -14.56 19.17
C GLU A 77 -11.98 -15.34 20.20
N LYS A 78 -10.86 -15.91 19.77
CA LYS A 78 -9.98 -16.70 20.64
C LYS A 78 -9.24 -15.86 21.68
N ASN A 79 -8.87 -14.62 21.36
CA ASN A 79 -7.99 -13.80 22.17
C ASN A 79 -8.70 -12.63 22.87
N LYS A 80 -10.00 -12.52 22.80
CA LYS A 80 -10.79 -11.38 23.31
C LYS A 80 -10.62 -11.07 24.81
N GLU A 81 -10.19 -12.03 25.60
CA GLU A 81 -9.96 -11.87 27.05
C GLU A 81 -8.53 -11.43 27.41
N THR A 82 -7.65 -11.29 26.41
CA THR A 82 -6.25 -10.93 26.62
C THR A 82 -5.82 -9.84 25.65
N PRO A 83 -4.90 -8.94 26.03
CA PRO A 83 -4.31 -8.01 25.06
C PRO A 83 -3.67 -8.74 23.89
N PHE A 84 -3.89 -8.27 22.68
CA PHE A 84 -3.30 -8.83 21.47
C PHE A 84 -2.85 -7.75 20.50
N PHE A 85 -1.96 -8.13 19.59
CA PHE A 85 -1.63 -7.40 18.38
C PHE A 85 -1.97 -8.30 17.18
N LEU A 86 -2.76 -7.77 16.24
CA LEU A 86 -3.14 -8.47 15.02
C LEU A 86 -2.78 -7.61 13.81
N TYR A 87 -1.89 -8.12 12.97
CA TYR A 87 -1.61 -7.55 11.66
C TYR A 87 -2.38 -8.34 10.58
N VAL A 88 -3.18 -7.64 9.79
CA VAL A 88 -3.95 -8.23 8.70
C VAL A 88 -3.46 -7.65 7.37
N GLY A 89 -2.60 -8.39 6.68
CA GLY A 89 -2.18 -8.07 5.32
C GLY A 89 -3.20 -8.63 4.32
N THR A 90 -3.98 -7.75 3.70
CA THR A 90 -4.95 -8.13 2.67
C THR A 90 -4.29 -8.19 1.29
N ASN A 91 -4.88 -8.95 0.37
CA ASN A 91 -4.48 -8.94 -1.04
C ASN A 91 -5.26 -7.91 -1.88
N ASP A 92 -6.43 -7.49 -1.42
CA ASP A 92 -7.27 -6.54 -2.15
C ASP A 92 -6.84 -5.08 -1.91
N ALA A 93 -6.88 -4.22 -2.94
CA ALA A 93 -7.27 -4.53 -4.32
C ALA A 93 -6.04 -4.66 -5.25
N HIS A 94 -4.98 -5.39 -4.82
CA HIS A 94 -3.81 -5.67 -5.66
C HIS A 94 -4.18 -6.67 -6.78
N VAL A 95 -3.47 -6.60 -7.89
CA VAL A 95 -3.59 -7.57 -8.98
C VAL A 95 -2.96 -8.93 -8.59
N PRO A 96 -3.47 -10.03 -9.13
CA PRO A 96 -4.63 -10.19 -10.01
C PRO A 96 -5.95 -9.98 -9.26
N ARG A 97 -6.85 -9.17 -9.82
CA ARG A 97 -8.14 -8.87 -9.22
C ARG A 97 -9.17 -9.92 -9.67
N TRP A 98 -9.42 -10.87 -8.80
CA TRP A 98 -10.38 -11.94 -9.04
C TRP A 98 -11.28 -12.12 -7.82
N PRO A 99 -12.22 -11.17 -7.60
CA PRO A 99 -13.05 -11.14 -6.41
C PRO A 99 -14.02 -12.32 -6.34
N HIS A 100 -14.46 -12.65 -5.13
CA HIS A 100 -15.47 -13.68 -4.91
C HIS A 100 -16.75 -13.36 -5.70
N PRO A 101 -17.45 -14.37 -6.27
CA PRO A 101 -18.62 -14.18 -7.13
C PRO A 101 -19.73 -13.28 -6.56
N ARG A 102 -19.87 -13.23 -5.23
CA ARG A 102 -20.85 -12.35 -4.58
C ARG A 102 -20.62 -10.85 -4.79
N PHE A 103 -19.40 -10.44 -5.15
CA PHE A 103 -19.02 -9.04 -5.42
C PHE A 103 -19.00 -8.71 -6.91
N VAL A 104 -18.93 -9.70 -7.78
CA VAL A 104 -18.81 -9.51 -9.23
C VAL A 104 -19.97 -8.67 -9.76
N GLY A 105 -19.64 -7.57 -10.44
CA GLY A 105 -20.59 -6.63 -11.04
C GLY A 105 -21.28 -5.67 -10.04
N LYS A 106 -20.88 -5.67 -8.77
CA LYS A 106 -21.54 -4.83 -7.75
C LYS A 106 -21.06 -3.38 -7.75
N SER A 107 -19.82 -3.13 -8.14
CA SER A 107 -19.23 -1.78 -8.14
C SER A 107 -19.60 -0.96 -9.38
N GLY A 108 -19.90 -1.60 -10.50
CA GLY A 108 -19.98 -0.97 -11.82
C GLY A 108 -18.59 -0.58 -12.40
N MET A 109 -17.49 -0.86 -11.70
CA MET A 109 -16.12 -0.55 -12.11
C MET A 109 -15.28 -1.80 -12.41
N GLY A 110 -15.94 -2.91 -12.76
CA GLY A 110 -15.31 -4.19 -13.08
C GLY A 110 -14.53 -4.81 -11.90
N PRO A 111 -13.64 -5.78 -12.16
CA PRO A 111 -12.94 -6.53 -11.13
C PRO A 111 -12.19 -5.66 -10.12
N ARG A 112 -11.66 -4.50 -10.57
CA ARG A 112 -10.96 -3.55 -9.68
C ARG A 112 -11.91 -2.96 -8.63
N GLY A 113 -13.06 -2.46 -9.04
CA GLY A 113 -14.05 -1.91 -8.12
C GLY A 113 -14.68 -2.98 -7.23
N ASP A 114 -14.92 -4.16 -7.78
CA ASP A 114 -15.47 -5.30 -7.04
C ASP A 114 -14.51 -5.79 -5.96
N ALA A 115 -13.19 -5.78 -6.23
CA ALA A 115 -12.16 -6.08 -5.25
C ALA A 115 -12.08 -5.01 -4.13
N LEU A 116 -12.35 -3.74 -4.43
CA LEU A 116 -12.46 -2.69 -3.41
C LEU A 116 -13.67 -2.92 -2.50
N LEU A 117 -14.83 -3.34 -3.04
CA LEU A 117 -15.99 -3.72 -2.23
C LEU A 117 -15.69 -4.96 -1.36
N GLN A 118 -14.91 -5.90 -1.87
CA GLN A 118 -14.47 -7.06 -1.12
C GLN A 118 -13.53 -6.68 0.03
N PHE A 119 -12.63 -5.73 -0.19
CA PHE A 119 -11.77 -5.18 0.86
C PHE A 119 -12.59 -4.49 1.95
N ASP A 120 -13.53 -3.63 1.56
CA ASP A 120 -14.43 -2.95 2.50
C ASP A 120 -15.24 -3.94 3.34
N TRP A 121 -15.75 -5.00 2.72
CA TRP A 121 -16.42 -6.11 3.43
C TRP A 121 -15.47 -6.80 4.43
N THR A 122 -14.22 -7.06 4.08
CA THR A 122 -13.23 -7.66 5.00
C THR A 122 -13.03 -6.79 6.25
N VAL A 123 -12.92 -5.48 6.07
CA VAL A 123 -12.80 -4.53 7.19
C VAL A 123 -14.07 -4.56 8.04
N GLY A 124 -15.25 -4.54 7.40
CA GLY A 124 -16.53 -4.60 8.08
C GLY A 124 -16.70 -5.87 8.95
N GLU A 125 -16.30 -7.03 8.46
CA GLU A 125 -16.37 -8.30 9.21
C GLU A 125 -15.44 -8.31 10.44
N ILE A 126 -14.25 -7.71 10.30
CA ILE A 126 -13.29 -7.56 11.41
C ILE A 126 -13.90 -6.63 12.49
N MET A 127 -14.45 -5.49 12.09
CA MET A 127 -15.11 -4.55 13.00
C MET A 127 -16.30 -5.19 13.71
N ALA A 128 -17.15 -5.89 12.97
CA ALA A 128 -18.29 -6.62 13.53
C ALA A 128 -17.87 -7.72 14.52
N ALA A 129 -16.73 -8.37 14.28
CA ALA A 129 -16.18 -9.35 15.22
C ALA A 129 -15.71 -8.71 16.54
N LEU A 130 -15.11 -7.53 16.48
CA LEU A 130 -14.71 -6.77 17.69
C LEU A 130 -15.92 -6.31 18.48
N GLU A 131 -16.96 -5.81 17.79
CA GLU A 131 -18.23 -5.42 18.42
C GLU A 131 -18.91 -6.63 19.11
N LYS A 132 -19.05 -7.74 18.39
CA LYS A 132 -19.63 -8.98 18.93
C LYS A 132 -18.85 -9.53 20.11
N ALA A 133 -17.52 -9.36 20.10
CA ALA A 133 -16.65 -9.76 21.23
C ALA A 133 -16.73 -8.78 22.42
N GLY A 134 -17.38 -7.62 22.29
CA GLY A 134 -17.51 -6.59 23.32
C GLY A 134 -16.22 -5.83 23.59
N ILE A 135 -15.27 -5.80 22.66
CA ILE A 135 -13.94 -5.16 22.82
C ILE A 135 -13.70 -4.01 21.85
N ALA A 136 -14.66 -3.66 20.99
CA ALA A 136 -14.49 -2.61 19.98
C ALA A 136 -14.10 -1.25 20.59
N GLU A 137 -14.74 -0.87 21.71
CA GLU A 137 -14.47 0.39 22.42
C GLU A 137 -13.00 0.52 22.87
N ASN A 138 -12.37 -0.60 23.23
CA ASN A 138 -10.98 -0.63 23.73
C ASN A 138 -10.02 -1.29 22.73
N THR A 139 -10.29 -1.16 21.45
CA THR A 139 -9.40 -1.67 20.38
C THR A 139 -8.94 -0.52 19.51
N LEU A 140 -7.61 -0.34 19.43
CA LEU A 140 -6.98 0.54 18.46
C LEU A 140 -6.94 -0.16 17.09
N ILE A 141 -7.64 0.39 16.11
CA ILE A 141 -7.60 -0.04 14.73
C ILE A 141 -6.81 1.00 13.91
N VAL A 142 -5.83 0.55 13.16
CA VAL A 142 -5.12 1.37 12.15
C VAL A 142 -5.33 0.74 10.79
N LEU A 143 -5.94 1.48 9.87
CA LEU A 143 -6.14 1.06 8.48
C LEU A 143 -5.28 1.94 7.58
N SER A 144 -4.49 1.31 6.72
CA SER A 144 -3.62 2.00 5.78
C SER A 144 -3.38 1.15 4.52
N SER A 145 -2.54 1.67 3.62
CA SER A 145 -2.06 0.98 2.42
C SER A 145 -0.54 1.05 2.36
N ASP A 146 0.09 0.12 1.68
CA ASP A 146 1.54 0.06 1.50
C ASP A 146 2.08 1.10 0.52
N ASN A 147 1.30 1.46 -0.50
CA ASN A 147 1.61 2.48 -1.51
C ASN A 147 0.35 3.08 -2.10
N GLY A 148 0.55 4.12 -2.90
CA GLY A 148 -0.53 4.76 -3.64
C GLY A 148 -1.14 3.88 -4.73
N PRO A 149 -2.25 4.32 -5.36
CA PRO A 149 -3.03 3.51 -6.28
C PRO A 149 -2.35 3.32 -7.63
N VAL A 150 -2.70 2.23 -8.29
CA VAL A 150 -2.45 1.98 -9.71
C VAL A 150 -3.72 1.41 -10.34
N VAL A 151 -4.01 1.80 -11.58
CA VAL A 151 -5.19 1.32 -12.31
C VAL A 151 -4.82 0.11 -13.14
N ASP A 152 -3.95 0.29 -14.13
CA ASP A 152 -3.40 -0.80 -14.94
C ASP A 152 -2.11 -1.32 -14.30
N ASP A 153 -2.13 -2.55 -13.82
CA ASP A 153 -0.95 -3.17 -13.19
C ASP A 153 -0.77 -4.63 -13.69
N GLY A 154 -0.95 -4.83 -14.98
CA GLY A 154 -0.45 -5.99 -15.68
C GLY A 154 -1.43 -7.12 -15.97
N TYR A 155 -2.72 -6.92 -15.79
CA TYR A 155 -3.75 -7.89 -16.15
C TYR A 155 -4.86 -7.26 -17.00
N ALA A 156 -5.45 -8.07 -17.90
CA ALA A 156 -6.56 -7.68 -18.75
C ALA A 156 -7.89 -7.75 -17.98
N ASP A 157 -8.00 -6.96 -16.90
CA ASP A 157 -9.14 -6.91 -15.99
C ASP A 157 -10.09 -5.71 -16.27
N GLN A 158 -9.89 -5.02 -17.39
CA GLN A 158 -10.67 -3.85 -17.81
C GLN A 158 -10.64 -2.69 -16.80
N ALA A 159 -9.61 -2.61 -15.95
CA ALA A 159 -9.54 -1.59 -14.90
C ALA A 159 -9.50 -0.16 -15.45
N VAL A 160 -8.90 0.05 -16.64
CA VAL A 160 -8.85 1.35 -17.29
C VAL A 160 -10.20 1.67 -17.95
N GLU A 161 -10.75 0.72 -18.70
CA GLU A 161 -11.98 0.90 -19.50
C GLU A 161 -13.21 1.12 -18.60
N LEU A 162 -13.24 0.48 -17.44
CA LEU A 162 -14.36 0.55 -16.50
C LEU A 162 -14.14 1.52 -15.33
N LEU A 163 -13.06 2.31 -15.37
CA LEU A 163 -12.73 3.26 -14.31
C LEU A 163 -13.81 4.34 -14.13
N GLY A 164 -14.48 4.75 -15.23
CA GLY A 164 -15.46 5.84 -15.23
C GLY A 164 -14.85 7.16 -14.73
N ASP A 165 -15.59 7.87 -13.92
CA ASP A 165 -15.15 9.15 -13.34
C ASP A 165 -14.37 8.97 -12.03
N HIS A 166 -14.10 7.73 -11.60
CA HIS A 166 -13.36 7.47 -10.38
C HIS A 166 -11.88 7.88 -10.52
N LYS A 167 -11.42 8.72 -9.58
CA LYS A 167 -10.04 9.19 -9.50
C LYS A 167 -9.37 8.60 -8.25
N PRO A 168 -8.71 7.43 -8.34
CA PRO A 168 -8.16 6.75 -7.17
C PRO A 168 -7.07 7.55 -6.45
N TRP A 169 -6.41 8.47 -7.14
CA TRP A 169 -5.40 9.40 -6.59
C TRP A 169 -6.00 10.74 -6.10
N GLY A 170 -7.31 10.95 -6.26
CA GLY A 170 -7.96 12.23 -5.88
C GLY A 170 -7.35 13.43 -6.60
N ALA A 171 -6.89 14.40 -5.81
CA ALA A 171 -6.22 15.62 -6.30
C ALA A 171 -4.68 15.47 -6.46
N PHE A 172 -4.10 14.36 -5.98
CA PHE A 172 -2.68 14.11 -5.99
C PHE A 172 -2.17 13.73 -7.39
N ARG A 173 -0.88 13.95 -7.64
CA ARG A 173 -0.19 13.58 -8.88
C ARG A 173 0.52 12.24 -8.73
N GLY A 174 0.67 11.50 -9.84
CA GLY A 174 1.36 10.23 -9.90
C GLY A 174 0.48 9.04 -9.51
N GLY A 175 1.02 8.10 -8.79
CA GLY A 175 0.41 6.85 -8.34
C GLY A 175 1.47 5.90 -7.84
N LYS A 176 1.16 4.62 -7.69
CA LYS A 176 2.16 3.57 -7.36
C LYS A 176 3.42 3.74 -8.21
N TYR A 177 4.60 3.58 -7.64
CA TYR A 177 5.93 3.80 -8.22
C TYR A 177 6.38 5.26 -8.33
N SER A 178 5.54 6.24 -7.99
CA SER A 178 5.82 7.66 -8.16
C SER A 178 6.38 8.31 -6.90
N SER A 179 7.34 9.23 -7.08
CA SER A 179 7.81 10.11 -6.00
C SER A 179 6.87 11.29 -5.73
N PHE A 180 5.83 11.49 -6.55
CA PHE A 180 4.76 12.46 -6.30
C PHE A 180 3.81 11.97 -5.20
N GLU A 181 3.00 12.88 -4.67
CA GLU A 181 2.12 12.63 -3.53
C GLU A 181 1.23 11.37 -3.70
N ALA A 182 0.64 11.13 -4.89
CA ALA A 182 -0.20 9.97 -5.09
C ALA A 182 0.54 8.62 -5.00
N GLY A 183 1.87 8.61 -5.03
CA GLY A 183 2.65 7.38 -4.87
C GLY A 183 2.93 7.01 -3.42
N THR A 184 3.05 8.01 -2.56
CA THR A 184 3.55 7.85 -1.18
C THR A 184 2.55 8.28 -0.10
N ARG A 185 1.64 9.23 -0.40
CA ARG A 185 0.57 9.62 0.51
C ARG A 185 -0.59 8.62 0.40
N VAL A 186 -0.68 7.75 1.38
CA VAL A 186 -1.69 6.69 1.48
C VAL A 186 -2.78 7.07 2.49
N PRO A 187 -3.98 6.46 2.43
CA PRO A 187 -4.95 6.54 3.51
C PRO A 187 -4.33 6.11 4.83
N PHE A 188 -4.61 6.86 5.90
CA PHE A 188 -4.22 6.51 7.25
C PHE A 188 -5.37 6.85 8.19
N ILE A 189 -6.08 5.81 8.64
CA ILE A 189 -7.30 5.95 9.45
C ILE A 189 -7.04 5.27 10.78
N VAL A 190 -7.30 6.00 11.85
CA VAL A 190 -7.18 5.51 13.23
C VAL A 190 -8.55 5.52 13.88
N SER A 191 -8.94 4.40 14.47
CA SER A 191 -10.16 4.27 15.26
C SER A 191 -9.83 3.63 16.60
N TRP A 192 -10.20 4.30 17.68
CA TRP A 192 -10.19 3.80 19.05
C TRP A 192 -11.25 4.56 19.82
N PRO A 193 -12.50 4.09 19.86
CA PRO A 193 -13.63 4.87 20.37
C PRO A 193 -13.42 5.41 21.80
N ALA A 194 -12.76 4.66 22.68
CA ALA A 194 -12.48 5.11 24.04
C ALA A 194 -11.47 6.26 24.14
N GLU A 195 -10.58 6.46 23.14
CA GLU A 195 -9.46 7.39 23.23
C GLU A 195 -9.43 8.46 22.12
N VAL A 196 -9.96 8.14 20.95
CA VAL A 196 -9.87 8.98 19.74
C VAL A 196 -11.23 9.56 19.39
N LYS A 197 -11.31 10.88 19.35
CA LYS A 197 -12.53 11.57 18.87
C LYS A 197 -12.55 11.64 17.34
N PRO A 198 -13.73 11.54 16.71
CA PRO A 198 -13.87 11.75 15.28
C PRO A 198 -13.31 13.11 14.84
N GLY A 199 -12.49 13.12 13.79
CA GLY A 199 -11.88 14.33 13.27
C GLY A 199 -10.92 14.04 12.11
N VAL A 200 -10.30 15.10 11.60
CA VAL A 200 -9.23 15.04 10.60
C VAL A 200 -8.01 15.74 11.19
N SER A 201 -6.84 15.17 10.99
CA SER A 201 -5.57 15.73 11.44
C SER A 201 -4.64 15.97 10.26
N ASP A 202 -3.95 17.10 10.25
CA ASP A 202 -2.88 17.43 9.29
C ASP A 202 -1.49 17.02 9.81
N ALA A 203 -1.41 16.32 10.94
CA ALA A 203 -0.16 15.85 11.51
C ALA A 203 0.63 15.00 10.50
N LEU A 204 1.90 15.35 10.34
CA LEU A 204 2.80 14.66 9.44
C LEU A 204 3.25 13.34 10.09
N VAL A 205 2.78 12.22 9.57
CA VAL A 205 3.03 10.88 10.12
C VAL A 205 3.54 9.92 9.06
N SER A 206 4.25 8.88 9.48
CA SER A 206 4.73 7.82 8.61
C SER A 206 4.41 6.45 9.22
N GLN A 207 4.12 5.46 8.40
CA GLN A 207 3.85 4.10 8.88
C GLN A 207 5.03 3.47 9.64
N VAL A 208 6.27 3.89 9.36
CA VAL A 208 7.45 3.44 10.11
C VAL A 208 7.36 3.81 11.59
N ASP A 209 6.54 4.81 11.94
CA ASP A 209 6.33 5.27 13.31
C ASP A 209 5.44 4.35 14.15
N LEU A 210 4.71 3.45 13.52
CA LEU A 210 3.87 2.50 14.23
C LEU A 210 4.68 1.68 15.25
N TYR A 211 5.90 1.27 14.90
CA TYR A 211 6.71 0.45 15.78
C TYR A 211 7.06 1.15 17.10
N ALA A 212 7.63 2.37 17.03
CA ALA A 212 7.97 3.13 18.24
C ALA A 212 6.72 3.62 18.98
N SER A 213 5.63 3.93 18.26
CA SER A 213 4.38 4.37 18.87
C SER A 213 3.67 3.24 19.61
N MET A 214 3.69 2.02 19.07
CA MET A 214 3.15 0.86 19.80
C MET A 214 3.99 0.51 21.01
N ALA A 215 5.33 0.64 20.94
CA ALA A 215 6.18 0.50 22.12
C ALA A 215 5.81 1.55 23.19
N GLY A 216 5.64 2.83 22.76
CA GLY A 216 5.20 3.91 23.66
C GLY A 216 3.83 3.66 24.28
N LEU A 217 2.86 3.15 23.52
CA LEU A 217 1.55 2.74 24.04
C LEU A 217 1.66 1.70 25.15
N MET A 218 2.62 0.79 25.05
CA MET A 218 2.89 -0.25 26.06
C MET A 218 3.82 0.22 27.19
N GLY A 219 4.16 1.52 27.25
CA GLY A 219 5.11 2.05 28.24
C GLY A 219 6.53 1.51 28.07
N LYS A 220 6.93 1.13 26.84
CA LYS A 220 8.26 0.61 26.52
C LYS A 220 9.05 1.61 25.70
N THR A 221 10.37 1.57 25.85
CA THR A 221 11.32 2.28 24.99
C THR A 221 12.00 1.25 24.08
N LEU A 222 12.22 1.60 22.82
CA LEU A 222 12.94 0.72 21.91
C LEU A 222 14.41 0.62 22.33
N GLU A 223 14.98 -0.57 22.18
CA GLU A 223 16.41 -0.79 22.37
C GLU A 223 17.21 -0.02 21.31
N ASN A 224 18.46 0.32 21.63
CA ASN A 224 19.35 1.01 20.70
C ASN A 224 19.48 0.23 19.37
N GLY A 225 19.23 0.92 18.26
CA GLY A 225 19.27 0.35 16.92
C GLY A 225 17.99 -0.39 16.48
N ALA A 226 16.99 -0.55 17.35
CA ALA A 226 15.71 -1.09 16.95
C ALA A 226 14.83 0.00 16.32
N GLY A 227 14.43 -0.19 15.05
CA GLY A 227 13.63 0.78 14.31
C GLY A 227 14.28 2.15 14.17
N PRO A 228 15.47 2.27 13.52
CA PRO A 228 16.27 3.50 13.50
C PRO A 228 15.53 4.70 12.91
N ASP A 229 14.56 4.47 12.03
CA ASP A 229 13.74 5.51 11.42
C ASP A 229 12.40 5.75 12.13
N SER A 230 12.03 4.84 13.06
CA SER A 230 10.77 4.91 13.78
C SER A 230 10.85 5.92 14.94
N ARG A 231 9.84 6.78 15.04
CA ARG A 231 9.69 7.76 16.11
C ARG A 231 8.35 7.54 16.80
N ASN A 232 8.30 7.72 18.11
CA ASN A 232 7.02 7.68 18.81
C ASN A 232 6.17 8.89 18.40
N GLN A 233 5.12 8.64 17.64
CA GLN A 233 4.11 9.59 17.17
C GLN A 233 2.72 9.23 17.71
N LEU A 234 2.65 8.55 18.85
CA LEU A 234 1.39 8.08 19.42
C LEU A 234 0.37 9.21 19.58
N ASP A 235 0.79 10.37 20.09
CA ASP A 235 -0.11 11.51 20.28
C ASP A 235 -0.68 12.03 18.96
N ALA A 236 0.11 12.01 17.87
CA ALA A 236 -0.38 12.34 16.54
C ALA A 236 -1.37 11.30 16.02
N PHE A 237 -1.11 10.01 16.22
CA PHE A 237 -2.03 8.93 15.85
C PHE A 237 -3.36 8.99 16.61
N LEU A 238 -3.32 9.44 17.86
CA LEU A 238 -4.51 9.60 18.69
C LEU A 238 -5.20 10.96 18.54
N GLY A 239 -4.73 11.81 17.61
CA GLY A 239 -5.30 13.13 17.37
C GLY A 239 -5.05 14.14 18.51
N LYS A 240 -4.08 13.87 19.38
CA LYS A 240 -3.68 14.76 20.51
C LYS A 240 -2.60 15.76 20.10
N ASP A 241 -1.85 15.49 19.03
CA ASP A 241 -0.88 16.35 18.39
C ASP A 241 -1.24 16.54 16.91
N ASN A 242 -1.34 17.80 16.47
CA ASN A 242 -1.67 18.15 15.07
C ASN A 242 -0.44 18.41 14.20
N LYS A 243 0.77 18.33 14.76
CA LYS A 243 2.01 18.59 14.04
C LYS A 243 2.67 17.28 13.54
N GLY A 244 2.83 16.32 14.41
CA GLY A 244 3.57 15.10 14.12
C GLY A 244 5.07 15.34 13.89
N ARG A 245 5.64 14.72 12.86
CA ARG A 245 7.05 14.83 12.47
C ARG A 245 7.36 16.24 11.91
N ASP A 246 8.61 16.69 12.07
CA ASP A 246 9.10 17.88 11.38
C ASP A 246 9.31 17.66 9.88
N TYR A 247 9.53 16.43 9.47
CA TYR A 247 9.67 16.00 8.06
C TYR A 247 9.53 14.48 7.94
N ILE A 248 9.20 14.04 6.73
CA ILE A 248 9.27 12.63 6.31
C ILE A 248 10.20 12.47 5.11
N ILE A 249 10.83 11.30 5.04
CA ILE A 249 11.61 10.86 3.86
C ILE A 249 10.80 9.76 3.17
N GLU A 250 10.72 9.87 1.86
CA GLU A 250 9.99 8.93 1.03
C GLU A 250 10.87 8.45 -0.12
N GLN A 251 10.62 7.24 -0.60
CA GLN A 251 11.35 6.66 -1.72
C GLN A 251 10.41 5.99 -2.71
N ALA A 252 10.46 6.43 -3.96
CA ALA A 252 9.82 5.78 -5.09
C ALA A 252 10.66 6.05 -6.36
N GLY A 253 11.77 5.32 -6.51
CA GLY A 253 12.76 5.59 -7.56
C GLY A 253 13.73 6.69 -7.18
N SER A 254 13.24 7.92 -6.92
CA SER A 254 14.00 9.01 -6.28
C SER A 254 13.70 9.06 -4.78
N LEU A 255 14.61 9.69 -4.03
CA LEU A 255 14.32 10.09 -2.66
C LEU A 255 13.66 11.47 -2.65
N SER A 256 12.70 11.64 -1.76
CA SER A 256 12.05 12.92 -1.49
C SER A 256 12.01 13.22 0.00
N VAL A 257 11.84 14.47 0.34
CA VAL A 257 11.60 14.94 1.70
C VAL A 257 10.46 15.95 1.71
N SER A 258 9.52 15.78 2.64
CA SER A 258 8.42 16.70 2.86
C SER A 258 8.40 17.17 4.30
N ASP A 259 8.19 18.48 4.53
CA ASP A 259 7.91 19.06 5.85
C ASP A 259 6.41 19.37 6.06
N GLY A 260 5.55 18.81 5.20
CA GLY A 260 4.11 18.96 5.23
C GLY A 260 3.60 20.20 4.45
N GLU A 261 4.45 21.17 4.20
CA GLU A 261 4.14 22.31 3.31
C GLU A 261 4.93 22.21 2.01
N TRP A 262 6.21 21.91 2.10
CA TRP A 262 7.11 21.81 0.95
C TRP A 262 7.57 20.38 0.74
N LYS A 263 7.57 19.96 -0.52
CA LYS A 263 8.13 18.67 -0.94
C LYS A 263 9.27 18.89 -1.93
N TYR A 264 10.43 18.39 -1.55
CA TYR A 264 11.63 18.34 -2.39
C TYR A 264 11.82 16.93 -2.93
N ILE A 265 11.98 16.77 -4.25
CA ILE A 265 12.34 15.51 -4.91
C ILE A 265 13.76 15.65 -5.46
N ALA A 266 14.63 14.74 -5.04
CA ALA A 266 16.03 14.75 -5.45
C ALA A 266 16.18 14.44 -6.95
N PRO A 267 17.22 15.00 -7.63
CA PRO A 267 17.55 14.65 -9.00
C PRO A 267 17.72 13.15 -9.20
N SER A 268 17.22 12.64 -10.32
CA SER A 268 17.32 11.23 -10.69
C SER A 268 17.49 11.06 -12.19
N LYS A 269 18.16 9.97 -12.58
CA LYS A 269 18.32 9.55 -13.97
C LYS A 269 17.25 8.53 -14.40
N GLY A 270 16.33 8.16 -13.53
CA GLY A 270 15.24 7.23 -13.83
C GLY A 270 14.28 7.75 -14.91
N ALA A 271 13.45 6.87 -15.44
CA ALA A 271 12.41 7.25 -16.38
C ALA A 271 11.41 8.21 -15.71
N ALA A 272 10.99 9.26 -16.40
CA ALA A 272 9.98 10.19 -15.89
C ALA A 272 8.57 9.59 -15.90
N TYR A 273 8.35 8.54 -16.68
CA TYR A 273 7.04 7.96 -16.93
C TYR A 273 7.12 6.44 -17.10
N ASN A 274 6.23 5.72 -16.45
CA ASN A 274 6.01 4.28 -16.65
C ASN A 274 4.87 4.09 -17.66
N LYS A 275 5.21 3.65 -18.87
CA LYS A 275 4.26 3.44 -19.95
C LYS A 275 3.30 2.27 -19.69
N LEU A 276 3.75 1.25 -18.97
CA LEU A 276 2.96 0.05 -18.70
C LEU A 276 1.82 0.34 -17.72
N THR A 277 2.07 1.16 -16.72
CA THR A 277 1.07 1.52 -15.70
C THR A 277 0.46 2.90 -15.93
N ASN A 278 0.85 3.58 -17.02
CA ASN A 278 0.40 4.94 -17.34
C ASN A 278 0.61 5.92 -16.16
N THR A 279 1.81 5.87 -15.52
CA THR A 279 2.10 6.62 -14.30
C THR A 279 3.29 7.55 -14.47
N GLU A 280 3.16 8.82 -14.07
CA GLU A 280 4.28 9.73 -13.90
C GLU A 280 5.10 9.34 -12.67
N LEU A 281 6.41 9.15 -12.83
CA LEU A 281 7.26 8.61 -11.77
C LEU A 281 7.93 9.68 -10.89
N GLY A 282 7.91 10.95 -11.31
CA GLY A 282 8.57 12.03 -10.58
C GLY A 282 10.10 12.07 -10.75
N ASN A 283 10.68 11.23 -11.61
CA ASN A 283 12.11 11.30 -11.90
C ASN A 283 12.42 12.48 -12.82
N ASN A 284 13.41 13.31 -12.45
CA ASN A 284 13.90 14.43 -13.23
C ASN A 284 15.41 14.59 -12.99
N LYS A 285 16.16 15.03 -14.02
CA LYS A 285 17.59 15.33 -13.90
C LYS A 285 17.86 16.52 -13.00
N GLU A 286 16.88 17.40 -12.82
CA GLU A 286 16.93 18.59 -12.00
C GLU A 286 16.15 18.40 -10.70
N ALA A 287 16.48 19.16 -9.69
CA ALA A 287 15.75 19.22 -8.44
C ALA A 287 14.31 19.69 -8.65
N GLN A 288 13.38 19.17 -7.92
CA GLN A 288 12.00 19.58 -7.93
C GLN A 288 11.57 20.02 -6.53
N LEU A 289 10.79 21.11 -6.46
CA LEU A 289 10.23 21.66 -5.23
C LEU A 289 8.77 22.03 -5.45
N TYR A 290 7.89 21.57 -4.61
CA TYR A 290 6.46 21.84 -4.68
C TYR A 290 5.94 22.37 -3.35
N ASN A 291 5.01 23.36 -3.38
CA ASN A 291 4.28 23.79 -2.21
C ASN A 291 2.95 23.03 -2.14
N LEU A 292 2.87 22.04 -1.28
CA LEU A 292 1.71 21.13 -1.20
C LEU A 292 0.44 21.80 -0.68
N LYS A 293 0.55 22.92 0.05
CA LYS A 293 -0.62 23.69 0.52
C LYS A 293 -1.27 24.51 -0.59
N GLN A 294 -0.48 24.96 -1.56
CA GLN A 294 -0.97 25.80 -2.67
C GLN A 294 -1.19 24.98 -3.95
N ASP A 295 -0.40 23.94 -4.14
CA ASP A 295 -0.40 23.09 -5.34
C ASP A 295 -0.27 21.61 -4.93
N ILE A 296 -1.34 21.07 -4.36
CA ILE A 296 -1.40 19.66 -3.93
C ILE A 296 -1.21 18.67 -5.11
N GLY A 297 -1.43 19.13 -6.34
CA GLY A 297 -1.23 18.36 -7.58
C GLY A 297 0.17 18.47 -8.16
N GLU A 298 1.12 19.14 -7.47
CA GLU A 298 2.55 19.21 -7.83
C GLU A 298 2.78 19.61 -9.30
N LYS A 299 2.04 20.64 -9.77
CA LYS A 299 2.04 21.07 -11.18
C LYS A 299 3.18 22.03 -11.48
N LYS A 300 3.55 22.92 -10.53
CA LYS A 300 4.55 23.96 -10.71
C LYS A 300 5.80 23.67 -9.89
N ASN A 301 6.90 23.32 -10.58
CA ASN A 301 8.20 23.20 -9.93
C ASN A 301 8.73 24.60 -9.55
N LEU A 302 8.89 24.84 -8.26
CA LEU A 302 9.33 26.11 -7.67
C LEU A 302 10.81 26.10 -7.27
N ALA A 303 11.60 25.09 -7.63
CA ALA A 303 13.00 24.94 -7.20
C ALA A 303 13.87 26.15 -7.57
N ALA A 304 13.66 26.75 -8.74
CA ALA A 304 14.41 27.92 -9.18
C ALA A 304 13.98 29.23 -8.46
N GLU A 305 12.73 29.29 -8.00
CA GLU A 305 12.17 30.46 -7.31
C GLU A 305 12.53 30.47 -5.82
N HIS A 306 12.78 29.29 -5.22
CA HIS A 306 13.05 29.10 -3.78
C HIS A 306 14.32 28.27 -3.51
N PRO A 307 15.50 28.72 -3.94
CA PRO A 307 16.75 27.98 -3.75
C PRO A 307 17.13 27.75 -2.29
N GLU A 308 16.69 28.64 -1.38
CA GLU A 308 16.91 28.51 0.06
C GLU A 308 16.12 27.36 0.67
N ILE A 309 14.88 27.10 0.19
CA ILE A 309 14.06 25.96 0.64
C ILE A 309 14.64 24.67 0.08
N VAL A 310 15.06 24.67 -1.18
CA VAL A 310 15.78 23.53 -1.78
C VAL A 310 17.00 23.18 -0.96
N ALA A 311 17.83 24.16 -0.58
CA ALA A 311 19.02 23.94 0.22
C ALA A 311 18.70 23.34 1.59
N LYS A 312 17.68 23.87 2.28
CA LYS A 312 17.18 23.37 3.59
C LYS A 312 16.76 21.90 3.50
N LEU A 313 15.87 21.57 2.57
CA LEU A 313 15.31 20.21 2.47
C LEU A 313 16.34 19.20 1.94
N LYS A 314 17.21 19.61 1.01
CA LYS A 314 18.33 18.81 0.56
C LYS A 314 19.29 18.48 1.71
N ALA A 315 19.61 19.44 2.58
CA ALA A 315 20.47 19.19 3.73
C ALA A 315 19.88 18.17 4.71
N ILE A 316 18.55 18.18 4.92
CA ILE A 316 17.83 17.16 5.69
C ILE A 316 18.05 15.79 5.02
N LEU A 317 17.80 15.69 3.72
CA LEU A 317 17.93 14.44 2.98
C LEU A 317 19.36 13.87 3.04
N GLU A 318 20.38 14.70 2.86
CA GLU A 318 21.78 14.26 2.92
C GLU A 318 22.18 13.81 4.35
N LYS A 319 21.64 14.47 5.38
CA LYS A 319 21.83 14.04 6.78
C LYS A 319 21.22 12.67 7.04
N GLU A 320 20.01 12.41 6.53
CA GLU A 320 19.34 11.11 6.71
C GLU A 320 20.07 9.98 5.94
N LYS A 321 20.58 10.25 4.75
CA LYS A 321 21.40 9.28 3.99
C LYS A 321 22.73 8.91 4.67
N ALA A 322 23.23 9.76 5.54
CA ALA A 322 24.53 9.55 6.22
C ALA A 322 24.41 8.71 7.51
N LYS A 323 23.19 8.35 7.92
CA LYS A 323 22.93 7.44 9.05
C LYS A 323 23.14 5.98 8.65
#